data_a2552f287c95dde3f05a0bc5848699a2
#
_entry.id   a2552f287c95dde3f05a0bc5848699a2
#
_cell.length_a   1.000
_cell.length_b   1.000
_cell.length_c   1.000
_cell.angle_alpha   90.00
_cell.angle_beta   90.00
_cell.angle_gamma   90.00
#
_symmetry.space_group_name_H-M   'P 1'
#
loop_
_entity.id
_entity.type
_entity.pdbx_description
1 polymer ?
#
loop_
_entity_poly.entity_id
_entity_poly.type
_entity_poly.pdbx_seq_one_letter_code
_entity_poly.pdbx_strand_id
1 'polypeptide(L)'
;MNRFKSTKLASIFGISGNILLMIIKGIVALLTGSQAMTADAFNSAGDIFSSLMTYIGNKISSKPSDEDHNLGHGKAEYIYSMLISISMILMAMLVLKDSFISLVKGKTYDFSVWLIVVCLTTIIVKLLLFIYTNKLYKKYNNLLVKANSKDHFNDMIITSVNLISCLLSLKGIYFLDGVVGIIISLWIMYTSIKLFIESYNVLMDKSISIETKNEVYEIIDRHKEVKKVIHFNSTPVGY
;
A
#
# COMPACT_ATOMS: atom_id res chain seq x y z
N MET A 1 -6.73 -22.85 0.22
CA MET A 1 -5.81 -22.14 1.15
C MET A 1 -6.65 -21.13 1.91
N ASN A 2 -6.56 -21.07 3.26
CA ASN A 2 -7.36 -20.18 4.10
C ASN A 2 -6.89 -18.71 3.89
N ARG A 3 -7.79 -17.70 4.06
CA ARG A 3 -7.53 -16.27 3.96
C ARG A 3 -6.25 -15.85 4.71
N PHE A 4 -6.16 -16.20 5.99
CA PHE A 4 -5.02 -15.84 6.84
C PHE A 4 -3.69 -16.47 6.39
N LYS A 5 -3.72 -17.71 5.92
CA LYS A 5 -2.52 -18.39 5.39
C LYS A 5 -2.06 -17.74 4.08
N SER A 6 -3.00 -17.31 3.23
CA SER A 6 -2.69 -16.60 1.98
C SER A 6 -2.08 -15.23 2.25
N THR A 7 -2.64 -14.47 3.19
CA THR A 7 -2.13 -13.15 3.59
C THR A 7 -0.74 -13.27 4.22
N LYS A 8 -0.53 -14.28 5.07
CA LYS A 8 0.79 -14.57 5.65
C LYS A 8 1.84 -14.84 4.58
N LEU A 9 1.53 -15.63 3.55
CA LEU A 9 2.46 -15.89 2.45
C LEU A 9 2.74 -14.64 1.64
N ALA A 10 1.73 -13.81 1.38
CA ALA A 10 1.90 -12.55 0.67
C ALA A 10 2.87 -11.61 1.41
N SER A 11 2.70 -11.47 2.72
CA SER A 11 3.60 -10.64 3.54
C SER A 11 5.03 -11.19 3.59
N ILE A 12 5.21 -12.53 3.69
CA ILE A 12 6.54 -13.14 3.65
C ILE A 12 7.22 -12.88 2.30
N PHE A 13 6.51 -13.04 1.19
CA PHE A 13 7.06 -12.73 -0.14
C PHE A 13 7.37 -11.24 -0.29
N GLY A 14 6.51 -10.35 0.25
CA GLY A 14 6.77 -8.91 0.31
C GLY A 14 8.05 -8.59 1.09
N ILE A 15 8.19 -9.12 2.31
CA ILE A 15 9.39 -8.93 3.14
C ILE A 15 10.64 -9.44 2.40
N SER A 16 10.61 -10.69 1.89
CA SER A 16 11.75 -11.30 1.21
C SER A 16 12.14 -10.55 -0.06
N GLY A 17 11.15 -10.15 -0.87
CA GLY A 17 11.38 -9.38 -2.10
C GLY A 17 11.99 -8.01 -1.80
N ASN A 18 11.46 -7.29 -0.79
CA ASN A 18 11.95 -5.98 -0.42
C ASN A 18 13.34 -6.04 0.25
N ILE A 19 13.64 -7.08 1.03
CA ILE A 19 15.00 -7.32 1.56
C ILE A 19 15.98 -7.54 0.40
N LEU A 20 15.62 -8.37 -0.59
CA LEU A 20 16.44 -8.61 -1.76
C LEU A 20 16.72 -7.30 -2.52
N LEU A 21 15.69 -6.50 -2.77
CA LEU A 21 15.83 -5.21 -3.42
C LEU A 21 16.70 -4.24 -2.61
N MET A 22 16.52 -4.16 -1.30
CA MET A 22 17.34 -3.33 -0.41
C MET A 22 18.82 -3.71 -0.47
N ILE A 23 19.13 -5.01 -0.49
CA ILE A 23 20.51 -5.51 -0.60
C ILE A 23 21.10 -5.14 -1.96
N ILE A 24 20.40 -5.42 -3.06
CA ILE A 24 20.88 -5.13 -4.42
C ILE A 24 21.13 -3.63 -4.59
N LYS A 25 20.17 -2.78 -4.18
CA LYS A 25 20.29 -1.32 -4.24
C LYS A 25 21.42 -0.82 -3.36
N GLY A 26 21.57 -1.36 -2.14
CA GLY A 26 22.65 -1.01 -1.21
C GLY A 26 24.03 -1.35 -1.76
N ILE A 27 24.19 -2.52 -2.36
CA ILE A 27 25.46 -2.91 -3.01
C ILE A 27 25.79 -1.95 -4.16
N VAL A 28 24.82 -1.64 -5.04
CA VAL A 28 25.05 -0.72 -6.15
C VAL A 28 25.32 0.70 -5.66
N ALA A 29 24.65 1.16 -4.59
CA ALA A 29 24.93 2.44 -3.96
C ALA A 29 26.38 2.54 -3.45
N LEU A 30 26.87 1.51 -2.78
CA LEU A 30 28.25 1.46 -2.29
C LEU A 30 29.28 1.41 -3.43
N LEU A 31 29.01 0.64 -4.48
CA LEU A 31 29.94 0.51 -5.59
C LEU A 31 30.01 1.77 -6.49
N THR A 32 28.89 2.47 -6.62
CA THR A 32 28.80 3.66 -7.49
C THR A 32 28.98 4.99 -6.74
N GLY A 33 28.90 4.98 -5.39
CA GLY A 33 28.86 6.19 -4.58
C GLY A 33 27.59 7.04 -4.79
N SER A 34 26.56 6.47 -5.45
CA SER A 34 25.33 7.20 -5.81
C SER A 34 24.44 7.44 -4.59
N GLN A 35 24.25 8.72 -4.25
CA GLN A 35 23.31 9.12 -3.19
C GLN A 35 21.86 8.77 -3.55
N ALA A 36 21.48 8.82 -4.83
CA ALA A 36 20.16 8.43 -5.29
C ALA A 36 19.90 6.94 -5.03
N MET A 37 20.87 6.06 -5.30
CA MET A 37 20.77 4.63 -5.00
C MET A 37 20.72 4.36 -3.50
N THR A 38 21.45 5.13 -2.69
CA THR A 38 21.38 5.04 -1.24
C THR A 38 19.97 5.39 -0.75
N ALA A 39 19.39 6.50 -1.23
CA ALA A 39 18.02 6.89 -0.90
C ALA A 39 17.00 5.83 -1.33
N ASP A 40 17.18 5.23 -2.51
CA ASP A 40 16.29 4.16 -3.02
C ASP A 40 16.42 2.85 -2.21
N ALA A 41 17.61 2.54 -1.67
CA ALA A 41 17.79 1.43 -0.74
C ALA A 41 17.06 1.68 0.60
N PHE A 42 17.12 2.90 1.13
CA PHE A 42 16.34 3.28 2.32
C PHE A 42 14.82 3.25 2.06
N ASN A 43 14.38 3.63 0.87
CA ASN A 43 12.97 3.49 0.49
C ASN A 43 12.51 2.03 0.59
N SER A 44 13.35 1.09 0.12
CA SER A 44 13.03 -0.35 0.24
C SER A 44 12.93 -0.83 1.70
N ALA A 45 13.55 -0.15 2.66
CA ALA A 45 13.34 -0.43 4.08
C ALA A 45 11.92 -0.03 4.54
N GLY A 46 11.36 1.07 4.02
CA GLY A 46 9.94 1.45 4.23
C GLY A 46 8.98 0.40 3.69
N ASP A 47 9.30 -0.22 2.55
CA ASP A 47 8.49 -1.30 1.95
C ASP A 47 8.52 -2.59 2.79
N ILE A 48 9.66 -2.87 3.45
CA ILE A 48 9.77 -3.95 4.43
C ILE A 48 8.83 -3.67 5.61
N PHE A 49 8.76 -2.41 6.08
CA PHE A 49 7.84 -2.01 7.13
C PHE A 49 6.38 -2.28 6.75
N SER A 50 5.91 -1.86 5.56
CA SER A 50 4.55 -2.12 5.06
C SER A 50 4.22 -3.63 5.04
N SER A 51 5.15 -4.44 4.53
CA SER A 51 5.00 -5.90 4.47
C SER A 51 4.99 -6.54 5.87
N LEU A 52 5.80 -6.00 6.80
CA LEU A 52 5.84 -6.43 8.21
C LEU A 52 4.51 -6.09 8.92
N MET A 53 3.98 -4.88 8.70
CA MET A 53 2.67 -4.48 9.24
C MET A 53 1.55 -5.42 8.73
N THR A 54 1.61 -5.80 7.45
CA THR A 54 0.69 -6.80 6.88
C THR A 54 0.81 -8.15 7.57
N TYR A 55 2.03 -8.60 7.87
CA TYR A 55 2.26 -9.86 8.58
C TYR A 55 1.73 -9.82 10.01
N ILE A 56 2.07 -8.78 10.76
CA ILE A 56 1.66 -8.62 12.17
C ILE A 56 0.15 -8.44 12.26
N GLY A 57 -0.42 -7.56 11.43
CA GLY A 57 -1.86 -7.31 11.38
C GLY A 57 -2.66 -8.57 11.07
N ASN A 58 -2.21 -9.37 10.10
CA ASN A 58 -2.82 -10.66 9.78
C ASN A 58 -2.72 -11.66 10.95
N LYS A 59 -1.57 -11.69 11.66
CA LYS A 59 -1.37 -12.59 12.81
C LYS A 59 -2.29 -12.23 13.98
N ILE A 60 -2.47 -10.93 14.24
CA ILE A 60 -3.33 -10.47 15.34
C ILE A 60 -4.80 -10.62 14.93
N SER A 61 -5.21 -10.18 13.75
CA SER A 61 -6.60 -10.26 13.29
C SER A 61 -7.12 -11.71 13.17
N SER A 62 -6.22 -12.69 13.08
CA SER A 62 -6.60 -14.10 13.01
C SER A 62 -6.90 -14.75 14.37
N LYS A 63 -6.68 -14.03 15.48
CA LYS A 63 -7.01 -14.54 16.82
C LYS A 63 -8.52 -14.53 17.04
N PRO A 64 -9.08 -15.60 17.65
CA PRO A 64 -10.50 -15.63 18.00
C PRO A 64 -10.80 -14.63 19.13
N SER A 65 -12.07 -14.54 19.52
CA SER A 65 -12.51 -13.83 20.71
C SER A 65 -11.87 -14.40 21.98
N ASP A 66 -11.57 -13.53 22.93
CA ASP A 66 -11.06 -13.83 24.27
C ASP A 66 -11.85 -13.02 25.31
N GLU A 67 -11.43 -13.10 26.59
CA GLU A 67 -12.11 -12.40 27.70
C GLU A 67 -12.08 -10.88 27.56
N ASP A 68 -11.01 -10.31 26.97
CA ASP A 68 -10.84 -8.87 26.78
C ASP A 68 -11.49 -8.39 25.48
N HIS A 69 -11.59 -9.25 24.45
CA HIS A 69 -12.08 -8.90 23.12
C HIS A 69 -13.22 -9.85 22.68
N ASN A 70 -14.41 -9.61 23.18
CA ASN A 70 -15.62 -10.42 22.94
C ASN A 70 -15.96 -10.61 21.44
N LEU A 71 -15.66 -9.61 20.61
CA LEU A 71 -15.89 -9.64 19.15
C LEU A 71 -14.68 -10.14 18.37
N GLY A 72 -13.63 -10.63 19.06
CA GLY A 72 -12.37 -11.07 18.45
C GLY A 72 -11.47 -9.90 18.03
N HIS A 73 -10.38 -10.24 17.33
CA HIS A 73 -9.33 -9.29 16.98
C HIS A 73 -9.39 -8.81 15.52
N GLY A 74 -10.50 -9.04 14.83
CA GLY A 74 -10.67 -8.72 13.40
C GLY A 74 -10.37 -7.26 13.04
N LYS A 75 -10.66 -6.31 13.95
CA LYS A 75 -10.38 -4.88 13.75
C LYS A 75 -8.88 -4.55 13.65
N ALA A 76 -7.98 -5.43 14.13
CA ALA A 76 -6.54 -5.24 13.96
C ALA A 76 -6.12 -5.11 12.49
N GLU A 77 -6.82 -5.77 11.56
CA GLU A 77 -6.59 -5.62 10.12
C GLU A 77 -6.66 -4.14 9.68
N TYR A 78 -7.63 -3.40 10.19
CA TYR A 78 -7.85 -2.00 9.84
C TYR A 78 -6.85 -1.06 10.51
N ILE A 79 -6.44 -1.35 11.76
CA ILE A 79 -5.38 -0.59 12.46
C ILE A 79 -4.07 -0.68 11.66
N TYR A 80 -3.66 -1.88 11.27
CA TYR A 80 -2.42 -2.06 10.52
C TYR A 80 -2.52 -1.54 9.08
N SER A 81 -3.69 -1.62 8.44
CA SER A 81 -3.92 -1.00 7.13
C SER A 81 -3.82 0.53 7.20
N MET A 82 -4.28 1.13 8.29
CA MET A 82 -4.15 2.57 8.56
C MET A 82 -2.68 2.98 8.74
N LEU A 83 -1.89 2.19 9.48
CA LEU A 83 -0.44 2.42 9.62
C LEU A 83 0.30 2.36 8.27
N ILE A 84 -0.04 1.38 7.42
CA ILE A 84 0.51 1.28 6.06
C ILE A 84 0.12 2.52 5.24
N SER A 85 -1.14 2.97 5.30
CA SER A 85 -1.59 4.15 4.55
C SER A 85 -0.90 5.43 5.00
N ILE A 86 -0.59 5.59 6.30
CA ILE A 86 0.20 6.70 6.82
C ILE A 86 1.63 6.67 6.23
N SER A 87 2.28 5.50 6.21
CA SER A 87 3.61 5.37 5.60
C SER A 87 3.61 5.76 4.12
N MET A 88 2.57 5.34 3.37
CA MET A 88 2.39 5.72 1.95
C MET A 88 2.17 7.23 1.77
N ILE A 89 1.44 7.91 2.68
CA ILE A 89 1.27 9.37 2.65
C ILE A 89 2.60 10.06 2.89
N LEU A 90 3.40 9.60 3.86
CA LEU A 90 4.73 10.16 4.12
C LEU A 90 5.65 10.00 2.92
N MET A 91 5.63 8.82 2.27
CA MET A 91 6.38 8.59 1.03
C MET A 91 5.93 9.50 -0.10
N ALA A 92 4.62 9.68 -0.30
CA ALA A 92 4.09 10.60 -1.30
C ALA A 92 4.55 12.05 -1.07
N MET A 93 4.62 12.50 0.19
CA MET A 93 5.15 13.83 0.54
C MET A 93 6.64 13.96 0.22
N LEU A 94 7.45 12.93 0.47
CA LEU A 94 8.86 12.92 0.11
C LEU A 94 9.06 12.98 -1.41
N VAL A 95 8.34 12.16 -2.17
CA VAL A 95 8.38 12.18 -3.65
C VAL A 95 7.92 13.55 -4.18
N LEU A 96 6.86 14.15 -3.60
CA LEU A 96 6.39 15.48 -3.98
C LEU A 96 7.46 16.54 -3.78
N LYS A 97 8.11 16.53 -2.60
CA LYS A 97 9.21 17.46 -2.27
C LYS A 97 10.37 17.31 -3.25
N ASP A 98 10.82 16.07 -3.50
CA ASP A 98 11.96 15.80 -4.38
C ASP A 98 11.64 16.17 -5.83
N SER A 99 10.42 15.92 -6.30
CA SER A 99 9.94 16.30 -7.62
C SER A 99 9.87 17.82 -7.79
N PHE A 100 9.42 18.53 -6.75
CA PHE A 100 9.41 20.00 -6.75
C PHE A 100 10.83 20.59 -6.80
N ILE A 101 11.76 20.03 -6.02
CA ILE A 101 13.17 20.42 -6.06
C ILE A 101 13.78 20.15 -7.44
N SER A 102 13.48 19.00 -8.03
CA SER A 102 13.92 18.62 -9.38
C SER A 102 13.43 19.62 -10.44
N LEU A 103 12.17 20.06 -10.33
CA LEU A 103 11.59 21.04 -11.24
C LEU A 103 12.26 22.41 -11.15
N VAL A 104 12.59 22.87 -9.92
CA VAL A 104 13.14 24.23 -9.69
C VAL A 104 14.65 24.30 -9.96
N LYS A 105 15.41 23.28 -9.51
CA LYS A 105 16.88 23.31 -9.55
C LYS A 105 17.46 22.58 -10.76
N GLY A 106 16.64 21.78 -11.46
CA GLY A 106 17.11 20.79 -12.41
C GLY A 106 17.81 19.61 -11.69
N LYS A 107 17.54 18.39 -12.09
CA LYS A 107 18.18 17.20 -11.55
C LYS A 107 19.11 16.63 -12.62
N THR A 108 20.40 16.58 -12.35
CA THR A 108 21.33 15.84 -13.17
C THR A 108 21.40 14.40 -12.69
N TYR A 109 21.24 13.45 -13.60
CA TYR A 109 21.37 12.05 -13.28
C TYR A 109 22.78 11.59 -13.68
N ASP A 110 23.52 11.06 -12.72
CA ASP A 110 24.75 10.31 -13.03
C ASP A 110 24.33 8.99 -13.67
N PHE A 111 24.44 8.94 -14.99
CA PHE A 111 24.06 7.76 -15.75
C PHE A 111 24.98 6.59 -15.42
N SER A 112 24.38 5.49 -14.98
CA SER A 112 25.07 4.23 -14.78
C SER A 112 24.20 3.08 -15.32
N VAL A 113 24.83 2.15 -16.02
CA VAL A 113 24.16 0.92 -16.48
C VAL A 113 23.56 0.15 -15.29
N TRP A 114 24.23 0.19 -14.14
CA TRP A 114 23.74 -0.43 -12.91
C TRP A 114 22.42 0.16 -12.43
N LEU A 115 22.20 1.46 -12.62
CA LEU A 115 20.92 2.11 -12.29
C LEU A 115 19.78 1.50 -13.12
N ILE A 116 19.98 1.29 -14.42
CA ILE A 116 18.98 0.65 -15.30
C ILE A 116 18.69 -0.77 -14.82
N VAL A 117 19.73 -1.57 -14.54
CA VAL A 117 19.57 -2.95 -14.06
C VAL A 117 18.77 -3.01 -12.75
N VAL A 118 19.08 -2.13 -11.80
CA VAL A 118 18.37 -2.06 -10.52
C VAL A 118 16.91 -1.62 -10.71
N CYS A 119 16.65 -0.59 -11.54
CA CYS A 119 15.28 -0.17 -11.83
C CYS A 119 14.46 -1.29 -12.48
N LEU A 120 15.00 -1.97 -13.51
CA LEU A 120 14.31 -3.09 -14.16
C LEU A 120 14.04 -4.24 -13.18
N THR A 121 15.02 -4.59 -12.37
CA THR A 121 14.85 -5.64 -11.33
C THR A 121 13.78 -5.24 -10.34
N THR A 122 13.77 -3.99 -9.88
CA THR A 122 12.75 -3.47 -8.96
C THR A 122 11.36 -3.53 -9.59
N ILE A 123 11.20 -3.08 -10.83
CA ILE A 123 9.92 -3.12 -11.55
C ILE A 123 9.40 -4.55 -11.66
N ILE A 124 10.25 -5.51 -12.03
CA ILE A 124 9.86 -6.92 -12.17
C ILE A 124 9.43 -7.49 -10.82
N VAL A 125 10.22 -7.31 -9.77
CA VAL A 125 9.89 -7.82 -8.42
C VAL A 125 8.59 -7.21 -7.90
N LYS A 126 8.43 -5.88 -8.00
CA LYS A 126 7.22 -5.17 -7.55
C LYS A 126 5.99 -5.54 -8.37
N LEU A 127 6.13 -5.77 -9.67
CA LEU A 127 5.04 -6.25 -10.54
C LEU A 127 4.57 -7.64 -10.10
N LEU A 128 5.48 -8.56 -9.84
CA LEU A 128 5.13 -9.91 -9.37
C LEU A 128 4.42 -9.87 -8.02
N LEU A 129 4.93 -9.08 -7.07
CA LEU A 129 4.32 -8.88 -5.76
C LEU A 129 2.94 -8.23 -5.89
N PHE A 130 2.79 -7.21 -6.74
CA PHE A 130 1.50 -6.56 -7.03
C PHE A 130 0.48 -7.54 -7.60
N ILE A 131 0.84 -8.30 -8.64
CA ILE A 131 -0.07 -9.27 -9.26
C ILE A 131 -0.53 -10.30 -8.23
N TYR A 132 0.37 -10.80 -7.41
CA TYR A 132 0.06 -11.80 -6.38
C TYR A 132 -0.87 -11.23 -5.31
N THR A 133 -0.50 -10.09 -4.72
CA THR A 133 -1.29 -9.44 -3.65
C THR A 133 -2.64 -8.95 -4.16
N ASN A 134 -2.72 -8.40 -5.38
CA ASN A 134 -3.98 -7.95 -5.97
C ASN A 134 -4.95 -9.12 -6.26
N LYS A 135 -4.44 -10.29 -6.69
CA LYS A 135 -5.27 -11.50 -6.81
C LYS A 135 -5.83 -11.94 -5.46
N LEU A 136 -5.01 -11.88 -4.40
CA LEU A 136 -5.46 -12.21 -3.05
C LEU A 136 -6.49 -11.21 -2.53
N TYR A 137 -6.27 -9.91 -2.74
CA TYR A 137 -7.23 -8.87 -2.38
C TYR A 137 -8.59 -9.10 -3.06
N LYS A 138 -8.60 -9.31 -4.37
CA LYS A 138 -9.84 -9.59 -5.12
C LYS A 138 -10.57 -10.84 -4.64
N LYS A 139 -9.82 -11.84 -4.13
CA LYS A 139 -10.41 -13.10 -3.65
C LYS A 139 -10.98 -13.00 -2.23
N TYR A 140 -10.29 -12.27 -1.34
CA TYR A 140 -10.59 -12.30 0.10
C TYR A 140 -11.08 -10.96 0.66
N ASN A 141 -11.08 -9.90 -0.14
CA ASN A 141 -11.44 -8.52 0.23
C ASN A 141 -10.73 -8.02 1.51
N ASN A 142 -9.47 -8.42 1.70
CA ASN A 142 -8.66 -8.09 2.88
C ASN A 142 -7.98 -6.74 2.71
N LEU A 143 -8.23 -5.80 3.62
CA LEU A 143 -7.73 -4.43 3.51
C LEU A 143 -6.21 -4.32 3.71
N LEU A 144 -5.60 -5.16 4.55
CA LEU A 144 -4.14 -5.26 4.67
C LEU A 144 -3.49 -5.63 3.34
N VAL A 145 -4.06 -6.65 2.65
CA VAL A 145 -3.55 -7.09 1.35
C VAL A 145 -3.78 -6.01 0.29
N LYS A 146 -4.90 -5.29 0.36
CA LYS A 146 -5.17 -4.13 -0.51
C LYS A 146 -4.14 -3.03 -0.31
N ALA A 147 -3.82 -2.69 0.94
CA ALA A 147 -2.81 -1.69 1.29
C ALA A 147 -1.45 -2.08 0.71
N ASN A 148 -0.98 -3.29 1.00
CA ASN A 148 0.29 -3.82 0.52
C ASN A 148 0.36 -3.91 -1.02
N SER A 149 -0.76 -4.29 -1.67
CA SER A 149 -0.86 -4.33 -3.13
C SER A 149 -0.71 -2.94 -3.75
N LYS A 150 -1.34 -1.91 -3.15
CA LYS A 150 -1.21 -0.53 -3.60
C LYS A 150 0.19 0.02 -3.40
N ASP A 151 0.83 -0.32 -2.30
CA ASP A 151 2.22 0.01 -2.00
C ASP A 151 3.14 -0.50 -3.11
N HIS A 152 3.10 -1.79 -3.42
CA HIS A 152 3.89 -2.38 -4.53
C HIS A 152 3.60 -1.75 -5.90
N PHE A 153 2.34 -1.39 -6.16
CA PHE A 153 1.95 -0.72 -7.41
C PHE A 153 2.54 0.70 -7.50
N ASN A 154 2.49 1.46 -6.41
CA ASN A 154 3.06 2.80 -6.35
C ASN A 154 4.58 2.78 -6.56
N ASP A 155 5.27 1.85 -5.90
CA ASP A 155 6.73 1.69 -6.07
C ASP A 155 7.11 1.35 -7.51
N MET A 156 6.34 0.47 -8.15
CA MET A 156 6.54 0.13 -9.55
C MET A 156 6.39 1.37 -10.45
N ILE A 157 5.37 2.20 -10.22
CA ILE A 157 5.17 3.44 -10.99
C ILE A 157 6.31 4.42 -10.76
N ILE A 158 6.67 4.70 -9.49
CA ILE A 158 7.75 5.63 -9.15
C ILE A 158 9.06 5.18 -9.81
N THR A 159 9.41 3.89 -9.69
CA THR A 159 10.63 3.36 -10.29
C THR A 159 10.62 3.42 -11.82
N SER A 160 9.45 3.17 -12.45
CA SER A 160 9.31 3.27 -13.91
C SER A 160 9.51 4.71 -14.39
N VAL A 161 8.94 5.68 -13.67
CA VAL A 161 9.11 7.11 -13.99
C VAL A 161 10.56 7.53 -13.78
N ASN A 162 11.19 7.14 -12.69
CA ASN A 162 12.61 7.42 -12.44
C ASN A 162 13.50 6.85 -13.56
N LEU A 163 13.20 5.65 -14.07
CA LEU A 163 13.93 5.06 -15.19
C LEU A 163 13.74 5.86 -16.48
N ILE A 164 12.50 6.23 -16.81
CA ILE A 164 12.18 7.05 -17.99
C ILE A 164 12.85 8.41 -17.89
N SER A 165 12.77 9.07 -16.73
CA SER A 165 13.39 10.37 -16.49
C SER A 165 14.91 10.31 -16.64
N CYS A 166 15.54 9.25 -16.15
CA CYS A 166 16.98 9.01 -16.34
C CYS A 166 17.35 8.87 -17.82
N LEU A 167 16.57 8.13 -18.61
CA LEU A 167 16.78 7.97 -20.04
C LEU A 167 16.57 9.27 -20.83
N LEU A 168 15.59 10.09 -20.44
CA LEU A 168 15.30 11.39 -21.07
C LEU A 168 16.35 12.44 -20.70
N SER A 169 16.94 12.36 -19.52
CA SER A 169 18.02 13.27 -19.11
C SER A 169 19.25 13.15 -20.00
N LEU A 170 19.52 11.99 -20.59
CA LEU A 170 20.57 11.80 -21.60
C LEU A 170 20.33 12.63 -22.87
N LYS A 171 19.09 13.01 -23.13
CA LYS A 171 18.69 13.88 -24.26
C LYS A 171 18.55 15.35 -23.86
N GLY A 172 18.95 15.72 -22.64
CA GLY A 172 18.84 17.09 -22.13
C GLY A 172 17.43 17.52 -21.66
N ILE A 173 16.49 16.57 -21.50
CA ILE A 173 15.12 16.85 -21.08
C ILE A 173 14.98 16.55 -19.58
N TYR A 174 15.19 17.56 -18.74
CA TYR A 174 15.23 17.40 -17.28
C TYR A 174 13.92 17.76 -16.58
N PHE A 175 13.08 18.63 -17.16
CA PHE A 175 11.89 19.18 -16.48
C PHE A 175 10.76 18.15 -16.34
N LEU A 176 10.71 17.13 -17.19
CA LEU A 176 9.67 16.10 -17.18
C LEU A 176 9.65 15.30 -15.88
N ASP A 177 10.84 15.03 -15.30
CA ASP A 177 10.97 14.35 -14.02
C ASP A 177 10.16 15.05 -12.92
N GLY A 178 10.37 16.36 -12.77
CA GLY A 178 9.66 17.15 -11.77
C GLY A 178 8.13 17.19 -11.99
N VAL A 179 7.69 17.44 -13.23
CA VAL A 179 6.25 17.53 -13.56
C VAL A 179 5.55 16.19 -13.33
N VAL A 180 6.08 15.12 -13.89
CA VAL A 180 5.47 13.79 -13.79
C VAL A 180 5.54 13.27 -12.35
N GLY A 181 6.66 13.52 -11.65
CA GLY A 181 6.81 13.18 -10.24
C GLY A 181 5.77 13.88 -9.34
N ILE A 182 5.45 15.17 -9.58
CA ILE A 182 4.37 15.87 -8.87
C ILE A 182 3.02 15.21 -9.12
N ILE A 183 2.67 14.92 -10.37
CA ILE A 183 1.38 14.27 -10.71
C ILE A 183 1.26 12.93 -10.01
N ILE A 184 2.30 12.10 -10.05
CA ILE A 184 2.31 10.78 -9.42
C ILE A 184 2.21 10.88 -7.89
N SER A 185 2.95 11.79 -7.28
CA SER A 185 2.92 11.96 -5.81
C SER A 185 1.53 12.40 -5.33
N LEU A 186 0.85 13.27 -6.05
CA LEU A 186 -0.53 13.66 -5.76
C LEU A 186 -1.51 12.49 -5.92
N TRP A 187 -1.33 11.66 -6.95
CA TRP A 187 -2.10 10.43 -7.14
C TRP A 187 -1.90 9.44 -5.99
N ILE A 188 -0.64 9.19 -5.58
CA ILE A 188 -0.32 8.30 -4.47
C ILE A 188 -0.93 8.83 -3.17
N MET A 189 -0.80 10.13 -2.92
CA MET A 189 -1.40 10.80 -1.75
C MET A 189 -2.92 10.60 -1.71
N TYR A 190 -3.62 10.85 -2.82
CA TYR A 190 -5.06 10.63 -2.92
C TYR A 190 -5.46 9.18 -2.61
N THR A 191 -4.77 8.21 -3.23
CA THR A 191 -5.08 6.78 -3.02
C THR A 191 -4.78 6.30 -1.60
N SER A 192 -3.75 6.87 -0.97
CA SER A 192 -3.37 6.55 0.41
C SER A 192 -4.34 7.15 1.42
N ILE A 193 -4.77 8.40 1.22
CA ILE A 193 -5.83 9.03 2.04
C ILE A 193 -7.13 8.25 1.93
N LYS A 194 -7.51 7.79 0.74
CA LYS A 194 -8.70 6.94 0.57
C LYS A 194 -8.60 5.65 1.37
N LEU A 195 -7.44 5.00 1.38
CA LEU A 195 -7.19 3.79 2.16
C LEU A 195 -7.24 4.07 3.67
N PHE A 196 -6.67 5.20 4.10
CA PHE A 196 -6.75 5.65 5.48
C PHE A 196 -8.20 5.84 5.94
N ILE A 197 -9.01 6.58 5.16
CA ILE A 197 -10.43 6.84 5.47
C ILE A 197 -11.23 5.52 5.49
N GLU A 198 -10.94 4.59 4.58
CA GLU A 198 -11.60 3.27 4.56
C GLU A 198 -11.33 2.51 5.86
N SER A 199 -10.07 2.49 6.32
CA SER A 199 -9.68 1.87 7.60
C SER A 199 -10.31 2.59 8.80
N TYR A 200 -10.23 3.92 8.81
CA TYR A 200 -10.80 4.77 9.87
C TYR A 200 -12.31 4.56 10.03
N ASN A 201 -13.05 4.53 8.93
CA ASN A 201 -14.49 4.34 8.96
C ASN A 201 -14.91 3.01 9.62
N VAL A 202 -14.14 1.93 9.40
CA VAL A 202 -14.42 0.65 10.06
C VAL A 202 -14.09 0.70 11.54
N LEU A 203 -12.99 1.37 11.93
CA LEU A 203 -12.62 1.54 13.35
C LEU A 203 -13.63 2.40 14.11
N MET A 204 -14.24 3.38 13.44
CA MET A 204 -15.28 4.25 13.97
C MET A 204 -16.70 3.67 13.84
N ASP A 205 -16.80 2.36 13.63
CA ASP A 205 -18.10 1.64 13.58
C ASP A 205 -19.09 2.24 12.56
N LYS A 206 -18.59 2.66 11.39
CA LYS A 206 -19.41 3.19 10.32
C LYS A 206 -20.52 2.20 9.97
N SER A 207 -21.77 2.64 10.06
CA SER A 207 -22.95 1.85 9.71
C SER A 207 -22.89 1.38 8.24
N ILE A 208 -23.64 0.32 7.96
CA ILE A 208 -23.85 -0.17 6.58
C ILE A 208 -24.45 0.92 5.69
N SER A 209 -24.34 0.75 4.37
CA SER A 209 -24.89 1.69 3.40
C SER A 209 -26.43 1.79 3.52
N ILE A 210 -26.98 2.91 3.08
CA ILE A 210 -28.43 3.12 3.08
C ILE A 210 -29.13 2.06 2.23
N GLU A 211 -28.52 1.68 1.10
CA GLU A 211 -29.04 0.63 0.20
C GLU A 211 -29.15 -0.70 0.95
N THR A 212 -28.06 -1.15 1.57
CA THR A 212 -28.05 -2.41 2.34
C THR A 212 -29.02 -2.35 3.52
N LYS A 213 -29.14 -1.18 4.16
CA LYS A 213 -30.11 -0.99 5.24
C LYS A 213 -31.53 -1.14 4.74
N ASN A 214 -31.87 -0.57 3.58
CA ASN A 214 -33.20 -0.71 2.96
C ASN A 214 -33.49 -2.15 2.58
N GLU A 215 -32.51 -2.90 2.02
CA GLU A 215 -32.65 -4.32 1.74
C GLU A 215 -32.98 -5.13 3.01
N VAL A 216 -32.31 -4.81 4.12
CA VAL A 216 -32.61 -5.45 5.42
C VAL A 216 -34.03 -5.11 5.88
N TYR A 217 -34.48 -3.86 5.74
CA TYR A 217 -35.85 -3.49 6.08
C TYR A 217 -36.87 -4.20 5.19
N GLU A 218 -36.64 -4.32 3.89
CA GLU A 218 -37.50 -5.06 2.98
C GLU A 218 -37.63 -6.55 3.37
N ILE A 219 -36.54 -7.15 3.85
CA ILE A 219 -36.58 -8.53 4.36
C ILE A 219 -37.42 -8.61 5.62
N ILE A 220 -37.25 -7.67 6.55
CA ILE A 220 -38.00 -7.62 7.81
C ILE A 220 -39.50 -7.41 7.53
N ASP A 221 -39.86 -6.51 6.61
CA ASP A 221 -41.26 -6.20 6.28
C ASP A 221 -42.03 -7.37 5.64
N ARG A 222 -41.31 -8.38 5.10
CA ARG A 222 -41.92 -9.63 4.61
C ARG A 222 -42.41 -10.53 5.73
N HIS A 223 -41.95 -10.29 6.98
CA HIS A 223 -42.34 -11.05 8.16
C HIS A 223 -43.52 -10.33 8.89
N LYS A 224 -44.76 -10.77 8.64
CA LYS A 224 -45.98 -10.16 9.16
C LYS A 224 -46.06 -10.15 10.70
N GLU A 225 -45.26 -10.96 11.37
CA GLU A 225 -45.15 -11.02 12.83
C GLU A 225 -44.42 -9.81 13.40
N VAL A 226 -43.60 -9.11 12.60
CA VAL A 226 -42.86 -7.93 13.01
C VAL A 226 -43.77 -6.69 12.84
N LYS A 227 -44.20 -6.10 13.95
CA LYS A 227 -45.08 -4.91 13.92
C LYS A 227 -44.33 -3.61 13.66
N LYS A 228 -43.06 -3.50 14.15
CA LYS A 228 -42.27 -2.26 14.06
C LYS A 228 -40.81 -2.57 14.40
N VAL A 229 -39.87 -2.01 13.64
CA VAL A 229 -38.46 -1.93 14.03
C VAL A 229 -38.27 -0.70 14.92
N ILE A 230 -37.90 -0.91 16.19
CA ILE A 230 -37.72 0.17 17.17
C ILE A 230 -36.31 0.78 17.03
N HIS A 231 -35.30 -0.06 16.80
CA HIS A 231 -33.91 0.36 16.69
C HIS A 231 -33.18 -0.52 15.71
N PHE A 232 -32.28 0.09 14.93
CA PHE A 232 -31.40 -0.62 14.00
C PHE A 232 -29.97 -0.12 14.20
N ASN A 233 -29.08 -1.01 14.58
CA ASN A 233 -27.66 -0.73 14.67
C ASN A 233 -26.87 -1.77 13.89
N SER A 234 -25.79 -1.35 13.22
CA SER A 234 -24.88 -2.22 12.51
C SER A 234 -23.43 -1.81 12.80
N THR A 235 -22.62 -2.77 13.17
CA THR A 235 -21.22 -2.55 13.53
C THR A 235 -20.33 -3.51 12.74
N PRO A 236 -19.27 -3.02 12.07
CA PRO A 236 -18.30 -3.90 11.41
C PRO A 236 -17.46 -4.59 12.48
N VAL A 237 -17.46 -5.92 12.47
CA VAL A 237 -16.72 -6.73 13.47
C VAL A 237 -15.35 -7.16 12.93
N GLY A 238 -15.13 -7.07 11.63
CA GLY A 238 -14.01 -7.64 10.92
C GLY A 238 -14.35 -9.07 10.44
N TYR A 239 -13.36 -9.77 9.96
CA TYR A 239 -13.51 -11.14 9.43
C TYR A 239 -12.94 -12.17 10.40
#